data_03d9965232d94a61cc42da5f9acd7591
#
_entry.id   03d9965232d94a61cc42da5f9acd7591
#
_cell.length_a   1.000
_cell.length_b   1.000
_cell.length_c   1.000
_cell.angle_alpha   90.00
_cell.angle_beta   90.00
_cell.angle_gamma   90.00
#
_symmetry.space_group_name_H-M   'P 1'
#
loop_
_entity.id
_entity.type
_entity.pdbx_description
1 polymer ?
#
loop_
_entity_poly.entity_id
_entity_poly.type
_entity_poly.pdbx_seq_one_letter_code
_entity_poly.pdbx_strand_id
1 'polypeptide(L)'
;MASDSSTADGGAPQVDIIGHILDHDYLELPFINPDNLLAGKVELPQIPPINLGGVEIDLSITRHVVVMWVVSAVLIGLLLSAFRKPTVVPSGIANFFETIAVFLRDEVADPIMGHHGRKFLPFLLTIFFFILFCNLFGLVPYSATATGNISVTAGLALCTFFVMLGAGIANNGFFGYFKSLIPTGVPGWLLFILVPVELISLFVKPFALCVRLFSNMTGGHVAILVFLGLIVILQSEWVALASVPFAAAIYLLEVFVSFVQAFVFT
;
A
#
# COMPACT_ATOMS: atom_id res chain seq x y z
N MET A 1 32.80 12.50 18.39
CA MET A 1 33.80 13.08 17.46
C MET A 1 33.71 12.28 16.17
N ALA A 2 32.82 12.62 15.29
CA ALA A 2 32.77 12.11 13.93
C ALA A 2 32.66 13.34 13.02
N SER A 3 33.65 13.47 12.17
CA SER A 3 34.01 14.62 11.37
C SER A 3 32.98 14.89 10.28
N ASP A 4 32.41 16.07 10.35
CA ASP A 4 31.74 16.79 9.25
C ASP A 4 32.74 16.90 8.08
N SER A 5 32.49 16.20 7.01
CA SER A 5 33.19 16.41 5.73
C SER A 5 32.16 16.88 4.69
N SER A 6 31.75 18.13 4.81
CA SER A 6 31.13 18.89 3.73
C SER A 6 32.23 19.29 2.73
N THR A 7 32.57 18.41 1.80
CA THR A 7 33.30 18.80 0.58
C THR A 7 32.27 19.34 -0.41
N ALA A 8 32.28 20.68 -0.56
CA ALA A 8 31.66 21.36 -1.67
C ALA A 8 32.43 20.98 -2.95
N ASP A 9 31.95 19.95 -3.64
CA ASP A 9 32.35 19.64 -5.00
C ASP A 9 31.28 20.20 -5.95
N GLY A 10 31.70 21.08 -6.88
CA GLY A 10 30.86 21.74 -7.87
C GLY A 10 30.35 20.78 -8.96
N GLY A 11 29.71 19.71 -8.55
CA GLY A 11 29.02 18.74 -9.40
C GLY A 11 27.59 19.17 -9.72
N ALA A 12 27.11 18.78 -10.88
CA ALA A 12 25.72 18.95 -11.33
C ALA A 12 24.75 18.55 -10.20
N PRO A 13 23.56 19.17 -10.08
CA PRO A 13 22.58 18.88 -9.03
C PRO A 13 22.24 17.38 -9.07
N GLN A 14 22.80 16.62 -8.12
CA GLN A 14 22.46 15.22 -7.95
C GLN A 14 21.05 15.18 -7.37
N VAL A 15 20.10 14.71 -8.18
CA VAL A 15 18.76 14.40 -7.71
C VAL A 15 18.87 13.13 -6.87
N ASP A 16 18.80 13.26 -5.56
CA ASP A 16 18.83 12.13 -4.63
C ASP A 16 17.50 11.38 -4.66
N ILE A 17 17.35 10.54 -5.71
CA ILE A 17 16.15 9.73 -5.95
C ILE A 17 15.98 8.70 -4.84
N ILE A 18 17.08 8.17 -4.32
CA ILE A 18 17.08 7.10 -3.32
C ILE A 18 16.68 7.66 -1.96
N GLY A 19 17.17 8.85 -1.60
CA GLY A 19 16.82 9.51 -0.35
C GLY A 19 15.33 9.81 -0.23
N HIS A 20 14.62 10.09 -1.34
CA HIS A 20 13.17 10.33 -1.30
C HIS A 20 12.32 9.07 -1.08
N ILE A 21 12.85 7.89 -1.36
CA ILE A 21 12.15 6.60 -1.28
C ILE A 21 12.40 5.90 0.05
N LEU A 22 13.59 6.13 0.65
CA LEU A 22 13.97 5.54 1.92
C LEU A 22 13.13 6.09 3.08
N ASP A 23 12.95 5.25 4.09
CA ASP A 23 12.28 5.64 5.33
C ASP A 23 13.17 6.62 6.12
N HIS A 24 12.58 7.70 6.59
CA HIS A 24 13.25 8.74 7.35
C HIS A 24 12.54 8.97 8.69
N ASP A 25 13.33 9.31 9.69
CA ASP A 25 12.86 9.62 11.05
C ASP A 25 12.30 11.05 11.17
N TYR A 26 12.14 11.76 10.06
CA TYR A 26 11.61 13.12 10.00
C TYR A 26 10.51 13.27 8.96
N LEU A 27 9.56 14.16 9.23
CA LEU A 27 8.49 14.55 8.32
C LEU A 27 8.87 15.84 7.60
N GLU A 28 8.83 15.85 6.27
CA GLU A 28 8.99 17.05 5.47
C GLU A 28 7.61 17.69 5.26
N LEU A 29 7.37 18.83 5.88
CA LEU A 29 6.12 19.58 5.75
C LEU A 29 6.39 20.88 4.97
N PRO A 30 6.03 20.93 3.67
CA PRO A 30 6.32 22.09 2.82
C PRO A 30 5.56 23.36 3.23
N PHE A 31 4.57 23.26 4.11
CA PHE A 31 3.69 24.38 4.48
C PHE A 31 4.11 25.12 5.76
N ILE A 32 5.13 24.67 6.50
CA ILE A 32 5.50 25.26 7.80
C ILE A 32 6.49 26.42 7.67
N ASN A 33 7.25 26.53 6.58
CA ASN A 33 8.16 27.64 6.36
C ASN A 33 8.10 28.12 4.90
N PRO A 34 7.38 29.21 4.59
CA PRO A 34 7.28 29.72 3.22
C PRO A 34 8.60 30.27 2.66
N ASP A 35 9.58 30.59 3.52
CA ASP A 35 10.88 31.12 3.10
C ASP A 35 11.96 30.05 2.85
N ASN A 36 11.73 28.80 3.32
CA ASN A 36 12.61 27.66 3.09
C ASN A 36 11.77 26.40 2.83
N LEU A 37 11.43 26.13 1.58
CA LEU A 37 10.71 24.95 1.15
C LEU A 37 11.34 23.59 1.55
N LEU A 38 12.58 23.61 2.05
CA LEU A 38 13.36 22.44 2.46
C LEU A 38 13.60 22.36 3.99
N ALA A 39 13.12 23.31 4.79
CA ALA A 39 13.52 23.45 6.19
C ALA A 39 12.49 23.01 7.24
N GLY A 40 11.32 22.53 6.84
CA GLY A 40 10.30 22.04 7.77
C GLY A 40 10.51 20.56 8.12
N LYS A 41 11.68 20.20 8.68
CA LYS A 41 11.91 18.84 9.20
C LYS A 41 11.39 18.78 10.62
N VAL A 42 10.34 17.99 10.83
CA VAL A 42 9.85 17.65 12.17
C VAL A 42 10.41 16.29 12.54
N GLU A 43 11.31 16.27 13.54
CA GLU A 43 11.85 15.02 14.08
C GLU A 43 10.74 14.24 14.78
N LEU A 44 10.61 12.96 14.44
CA LEU A 44 9.62 12.06 15.04
C LEU A 44 10.19 11.45 16.33
N PRO A 45 9.37 11.20 17.37
CA PRO A 45 9.83 10.60 18.60
C PRO A 45 10.34 9.17 18.34
N GLN A 46 11.63 8.97 18.59
CA GLN A 46 12.26 7.65 18.49
C GLN A 46 12.06 6.89 19.81
N ILE A 47 11.59 5.65 19.70
CA ILE A 47 11.44 4.75 20.85
C ILE A 47 12.69 3.85 20.86
N PRO A 48 13.38 3.70 22.02
CA PRO A 48 14.55 2.83 22.08
C PRO A 48 14.19 1.39 21.67
N PRO A 49 15.03 0.71 20.87
CA PRO A 49 14.75 -0.64 20.38
C PRO A 49 14.58 -1.61 21.54
N ILE A 50 13.56 -2.45 21.45
CA ILE A 50 13.28 -3.49 22.46
C ILE A 50 13.97 -4.77 22.04
N ASN A 51 14.94 -5.22 22.83
CA ASN A 51 15.62 -6.50 22.64
C ASN A 51 14.81 -7.66 23.19
N LEU A 52 14.12 -8.40 22.34
CA LEU A 52 13.43 -9.65 22.67
C LEU A 52 14.25 -10.85 22.19
N GLY A 53 15.07 -11.43 23.09
CA GLY A 53 15.73 -12.70 22.83
C GLY A 53 16.74 -12.72 21.67
N GLY A 54 17.41 -11.59 21.39
CA GLY A 54 18.43 -11.49 20.33
C GLY A 54 17.91 -10.90 19.00
N VAL A 55 16.64 -10.54 18.93
CA VAL A 55 16.06 -9.76 17.82
C VAL A 55 15.79 -8.35 18.32
N GLU A 56 16.44 -7.36 17.71
CA GLU A 56 16.16 -5.94 17.96
C GLU A 56 14.90 -5.55 17.19
N ILE A 57 13.83 -5.27 17.92
CA ILE A 57 12.58 -4.78 17.34
C ILE A 57 12.55 -3.26 17.56
N ASP A 58 12.70 -2.53 16.48
CA ASP A 58 12.54 -1.08 16.46
C ASP A 58 11.05 -0.74 16.28
N LEU A 59 10.48 -0.10 17.31
CA LEU A 59 9.08 0.37 17.31
C LEU A 59 9.00 1.88 17.11
N SER A 60 10.04 2.50 16.58
CA SER A 60 10.07 3.94 16.31
C SER A 60 8.95 4.35 15.34
N ILE A 61 8.37 5.52 15.61
CA ILE A 61 7.33 6.07 14.74
C ILE A 61 8.02 6.65 13.51
N THR A 62 7.92 5.93 12.39
CA THR A 62 8.46 6.36 11.11
C THR A 62 7.45 7.21 10.33
N ARG A 63 7.93 7.93 9.32
CA ARG A 63 7.11 8.73 8.41
C ARG A 63 5.93 7.94 7.83
N HIS A 64 6.13 6.68 7.47
CA HIS A 64 5.09 5.81 6.91
C HIS A 64 3.97 5.48 7.91
N VAL A 65 4.29 5.30 9.20
CA VAL A 65 3.31 5.06 10.26
C VAL A 65 2.41 6.28 10.45
N VAL A 66 3.00 7.49 10.45
CA VAL A 66 2.23 8.74 10.57
C VAL A 66 1.28 8.90 9.37
N VAL A 67 1.76 8.64 8.16
CA VAL A 67 0.91 8.71 6.95
C VAL A 67 -0.22 7.69 7.03
N MET A 68 0.00 6.46 7.48
CA MET A 68 -1.07 5.48 7.68
C MET A 68 -2.13 5.97 8.69
N TRP A 69 -1.72 6.62 9.78
CA TRP A 69 -2.66 7.20 10.74
C TRP A 69 -3.47 8.34 10.14
N VAL A 70 -2.82 9.23 9.40
CA VAL A 70 -3.48 10.34 8.71
C VAL A 70 -4.48 9.80 7.68
N VAL A 71 -4.09 8.84 6.86
CA VAL A 71 -4.97 8.20 5.87
C VAL A 71 -6.15 7.52 6.54
N SER A 72 -5.93 6.80 7.65
CA SER A 72 -7.00 6.17 8.43
C SER A 72 -7.98 7.21 8.99
N ALA A 73 -7.46 8.30 9.55
CA ALA A 73 -8.28 9.38 10.10
C ALA A 73 -9.10 10.08 9.00
N VAL A 74 -8.48 10.34 7.85
CA VAL A 74 -9.16 10.94 6.68
C VAL A 74 -10.25 10.01 6.16
N LEU A 75 -9.96 8.71 6.02
CA LEU A 75 -10.94 7.72 5.56
C LEU A 75 -12.13 7.62 6.51
N ILE A 76 -11.88 7.52 7.82
CA ILE A 76 -12.94 7.50 8.84
C ILE A 76 -13.76 8.80 8.79
N GLY A 77 -13.09 9.96 8.70
CA GLY A 77 -13.75 11.26 8.60
C GLY A 77 -14.64 11.38 7.35
N LEU A 78 -14.15 10.91 6.21
CA LEU A 78 -14.92 10.88 4.96
C LEU A 78 -16.13 9.96 5.05
N LEU A 79 -15.97 8.75 5.57
CA LEU A 79 -17.06 7.81 5.74
C LEU A 79 -18.12 8.34 6.74
N LEU A 80 -17.68 8.87 7.89
CA LEU A 80 -18.59 9.45 8.86
C LEU A 80 -19.34 10.67 8.30
N SER A 81 -18.67 11.51 7.49
CA SER A 81 -19.31 12.67 6.85
C SER A 81 -20.28 12.25 5.75
N ALA A 82 -19.93 11.25 4.95
CA ALA A 82 -20.73 10.74 3.85
C ALA A 82 -22.04 10.07 4.35
N PHE A 83 -21.94 9.28 5.42
CA PHE A 83 -23.08 8.53 5.96
C PHE A 83 -23.74 9.16 7.19
N ARG A 84 -23.43 10.42 7.50
CA ARG A 84 -24.00 11.15 8.64
C ARG A 84 -25.53 11.27 8.59
N LYS A 85 -26.11 11.35 7.38
CA LYS A 85 -27.56 11.37 7.17
C LYS A 85 -27.92 10.24 6.21
N PRO A 86 -28.38 9.09 6.72
CA PRO A 86 -28.80 7.99 5.88
C PRO A 86 -30.03 8.42 5.05
N THR A 87 -29.86 8.51 3.75
CA THR A 87 -30.93 8.76 2.78
C THR A 87 -31.15 7.50 1.96
N VAL A 88 -32.40 7.24 1.56
CA VAL A 88 -32.73 6.05 0.75
C VAL A 88 -32.02 6.07 -0.60
N VAL A 89 -31.74 7.26 -1.12
CA VAL A 89 -30.94 7.46 -2.34
C VAL A 89 -29.77 8.36 -1.97
N PRO A 90 -28.55 7.79 -1.79
CA PRO A 90 -27.38 8.58 -1.47
C PRO A 90 -26.98 9.46 -2.64
N SER A 91 -26.39 10.62 -2.36
CA SER A 91 -25.92 11.58 -3.36
C SER A 91 -24.48 11.99 -3.10
N GLY A 92 -23.77 12.38 -4.15
CA GLY A 92 -22.39 12.87 -4.06
C GLY A 92 -21.40 11.80 -3.59
N ILE A 93 -20.60 12.12 -2.57
CA ILE A 93 -19.53 11.24 -2.04
C ILE A 93 -20.09 9.94 -1.48
N ALA A 94 -21.26 9.98 -0.82
CA ALA A 94 -21.90 8.77 -0.30
C ALA A 94 -22.26 7.78 -1.41
N ASN A 95 -22.77 8.27 -2.56
CA ASN A 95 -23.06 7.44 -3.73
C ASN A 95 -21.80 6.79 -4.31
N PHE A 96 -20.67 7.50 -4.33
CA PHE A 96 -19.39 6.95 -4.78
C PHE A 96 -18.96 5.74 -3.91
N PHE A 97 -18.96 5.91 -2.59
CA PHE A 97 -18.61 4.82 -1.66
C PHE A 97 -19.61 3.64 -1.77
N GLU A 98 -20.89 3.93 -1.89
CA GLU A 98 -21.93 2.90 -2.02
C GLU A 98 -21.78 2.13 -3.33
N THR A 99 -21.52 2.81 -4.45
CA THR A 99 -21.32 2.15 -5.75
C THR A 99 -20.17 1.14 -5.69
N ILE A 100 -19.04 1.53 -5.08
CA ILE A 100 -17.91 0.62 -4.89
C ILE A 100 -18.27 -0.53 -3.94
N ALA A 101 -18.97 -0.24 -2.85
CA ALA A 101 -19.40 -1.26 -1.88
C ALA A 101 -20.36 -2.27 -2.49
N VAL A 102 -21.29 -1.81 -3.32
CA VAL A 102 -22.23 -2.67 -4.08
C VAL A 102 -21.47 -3.52 -5.09
N PHE A 103 -20.55 -2.91 -5.84
CA PHE A 103 -19.69 -3.64 -6.77
C PHE A 103 -18.90 -4.76 -6.08
N LEU A 104 -18.20 -4.45 -4.97
CA LEU A 104 -17.45 -5.46 -4.24
C LEU A 104 -18.35 -6.56 -3.64
N ARG A 105 -19.57 -6.21 -3.22
CA ARG A 105 -20.52 -7.19 -2.74
C ARG A 105 -21.00 -8.12 -3.85
N ASP A 106 -21.50 -7.53 -4.97
CA ASP A 106 -22.23 -8.28 -5.99
C ASP A 106 -21.30 -9.01 -6.96
N GLU A 107 -20.12 -8.44 -7.26
CA GLU A 107 -19.18 -9.00 -8.23
C GLU A 107 -18.04 -9.82 -7.57
N VAL A 108 -17.77 -9.59 -6.26
CA VAL A 108 -16.67 -10.29 -5.57
C VAL A 108 -17.18 -11.18 -4.46
N ALA A 109 -17.87 -10.62 -3.46
CA ALA A 109 -18.21 -11.38 -2.26
C ALA A 109 -19.29 -12.42 -2.49
N ASP A 110 -20.41 -12.06 -3.14
CA ASP A 110 -21.54 -12.97 -3.35
C ASP A 110 -21.21 -14.11 -4.33
N PRO A 111 -20.50 -13.93 -5.48
CA PRO A 111 -20.15 -15.03 -6.38
C PRO A 111 -19.11 -15.99 -5.79
N ILE A 112 -18.15 -15.49 -5.01
CA ILE A 112 -17.03 -16.30 -4.50
C ILE A 112 -17.38 -17.00 -3.19
N MET A 113 -18.04 -16.30 -2.27
CA MET A 113 -18.27 -16.78 -0.89
C MET A 113 -19.74 -17.15 -0.62
N GLY A 114 -20.66 -16.81 -1.52
CA GLY A 114 -22.11 -17.01 -1.33
C GLY A 114 -22.64 -16.21 -0.12
N HIS A 115 -23.74 -16.68 0.48
CA HIS A 115 -24.37 -16.00 1.64
C HIS A 115 -23.46 -15.87 2.87
N HIS A 116 -22.41 -16.69 3.00
CA HIS A 116 -21.44 -16.60 4.10
C HIS A 116 -20.46 -15.42 3.91
N GLY A 117 -20.26 -14.96 2.69
CA GLY A 117 -19.36 -13.83 2.36
C GLY A 117 -19.80 -12.51 2.96
N ARG A 118 -21.09 -12.32 3.23
CA ARG A 118 -21.62 -11.07 3.81
C ARG A 118 -21.04 -10.74 5.18
N LYS A 119 -20.60 -11.75 5.94
CA LYS A 119 -19.94 -11.52 7.24
C LYS A 119 -18.54 -10.92 7.09
N PHE A 120 -17.86 -11.23 5.99
CA PHE A 120 -16.52 -10.74 5.70
C PHE A 120 -16.51 -9.45 4.87
N LEU A 121 -17.67 -9.05 4.31
CA LEU A 121 -17.80 -7.84 3.50
C LEU A 121 -17.26 -6.56 4.18
N PRO A 122 -17.52 -6.29 5.48
CA PRO A 122 -16.96 -5.12 6.14
C PRO A 122 -15.44 -5.13 6.17
N PHE A 123 -14.82 -6.30 6.35
CA PHE A 123 -13.38 -6.47 6.34
C PHE A 123 -12.81 -6.23 4.94
N LEU A 124 -13.42 -6.80 3.90
CA LEU A 124 -13.03 -6.61 2.49
C LEU A 124 -13.10 -5.13 2.10
N LEU A 125 -14.21 -4.45 2.46
CA LEU A 125 -14.38 -3.02 2.21
C LEU A 125 -13.31 -2.19 2.95
N THR A 126 -13.03 -2.53 4.20
CA THR A 126 -12.00 -1.82 4.99
C THR A 126 -10.64 -1.94 4.35
N ILE A 127 -10.21 -3.14 3.96
CA ILE A 127 -8.92 -3.37 3.29
C ILE A 127 -8.88 -2.65 1.94
N PHE A 128 -9.93 -2.78 1.13
CA PHE A 128 -10.03 -2.14 -0.17
C PHE A 128 -9.82 -0.61 -0.05
N PHE A 129 -10.64 0.04 0.75
CA PHE A 129 -10.56 1.50 0.90
C PHE A 129 -9.25 1.93 1.57
N PHE A 130 -8.76 1.20 2.55
CA PHE A 130 -7.51 1.52 3.20
C PHE A 130 -6.33 1.48 2.23
N ILE A 131 -6.19 0.40 1.45
CA ILE A 131 -5.12 0.27 0.44
C ILE A 131 -5.28 1.32 -0.65
N LEU A 132 -6.50 1.52 -1.15
CA LEU A 132 -6.79 2.53 -2.17
C LEU A 132 -6.37 3.93 -1.70
N PHE A 133 -6.77 4.32 -0.49
CA PHE A 133 -6.42 5.62 0.06
C PHE A 133 -4.94 5.75 0.38
N CYS A 134 -4.28 4.70 0.90
CA CYS A 134 -2.83 4.70 1.08
C CYS A 134 -2.08 4.92 -0.23
N ASN A 135 -2.49 4.25 -1.30
CA ASN A 135 -1.89 4.39 -2.62
C ASN A 135 -2.15 5.78 -3.22
N LEU A 136 -3.40 6.26 -3.18
CA LEU A 136 -3.75 7.60 -3.68
C LEU A 136 -3.06 8.72 -2.89
N PHE A 137 -2.95 8.56 -1.57
CA PHE A 137 -2.24 9.53 -0.73
C PHE A 137 -0.75 9.54 -1.01
N GLY A 138 -0.17 8.36 -1.32
CA GLY A 138 1.21 8.24 -1.76
C GLY A 138 1.51 8.97 -3.07
N LEU A 139 0.53 9.15 -3.94
CA LEU A 139 0.68 9.92 -5.19
C LEU A 139 0.75 11.45 -4.96
N VAL A 140 0.35 11.94 -3.78
CA VAL A 140 0.43 13.36 -3.49
C VAL A 140 1.90 13.77 -3.36
N PRO A 141 2.36 14.80 -4.10
CA PRO A 141 3.73 15.29 -3.99
C PRO A 141 4.09 15.63 -2.53
N TYR A 142 5.30 15.29 -2.11
CA TYR A 142 5.82 15.44 -0.74
C TYR A 142 5.19 14.50 0.31
N SER A 143 4.20 13.69 -0.05
CA SER A 143 3.69 12.65 0.85
C SER A 143 4.60 11.42 0.81
N ALA A 144 4.78 10.77 1.97
CA ALA A 144 5.41 9.45 1.98
C ALA A 144 4.42 8.39 1.50
N THR A 145 4.88 7.54 0.61
CA THR A 145 4.09 6.41 0.15
C THR A 145 4.12 5.30 1.18
N ALA A 146 3.08 5.18 2.02
CA ALA A 146 3.02 4.15 3.06
C ALA A 146 3.19 2.74 2.49
N THR A 147 2.58 2.46 1.34
CA THR A 147 2.68 1.18 0.61
C THR A 147 3.98 1.01 -0.19
N GLY A 148 4.84 2.03 -0.25
CA GLY A 148 6.21 1.95 -0.75
C GLY A 148 7.20 1.36 0.26
N ASN A 149 6.77 1.05 1.49
CA ASN A 149 7.57 0.35 2.48
C ASN A 149 7.15 -1.13 2.53
N ILE A 150 8.14 -2.03 2.35
CA ILE A 150 7.90 -3.48 2.33
C ILE A 150 7.36 -4.00 3.67
N SER A 151 7.72 -3.38 4.79
CA SER A 151 7.23 -3.77 6.12
C SER A 151 5.73 -3.51 6.27
N VAL A 152 5.24 -2.39 5.73
CA VAL A 152 3.82 -2.04 5.72
C VAL A 152 3.02 -3.01 4.83
N THR A 153 3.51 -3.25 3.61
CA THR A 153 2.83 -4.16 2.68
C THR A 153 2.86 -5.61 3.16
N ALA A 154 3.96 -6.03 3.80
CA ALA A 154 4.04 -7.34 4.45
C ALA A 154 3.06 -7.45 5.62
N GLY A 155 2.95 -6.42 6.46
CA GLY A 155 1.97 -6.37 7.55
C GLY A 155 0.53 -6.51 7.06
N LEU A 156 0.16 -5.80 6.00
CA LEU A 156 -1.16 -5.90 5.37
C LEU A 156 -1.41 -7.30 4.78
N ALA A 157 -0.43 -7.86 4.07
CA ALA A 157 -0.53 -9.19 3.49
C ALA A 157 -0.66 -10.28 4.57
N LEU A 158 0.10 -10.16 5.67
CA LEU A 158 -0.01 -11.06 6.82
C LEU A 158 -1.37 -10.94 7.52
N CYS A 159 -1.87 -9.72 7.72
CA CYS A 159 -3.19 -9.49 8.30
C CYS A 159 -4.28 -10.19 7.47
N THR A 160 -4.28 -9.99 6.16
CA THR A 160 -5.22 -10.64 5.24
C THR A 160 -5.06 -12.15 5.26
N PHE A 161 -3.84 -12.65 5.27
CA PHE A 161 -3.54 -14.08 5.36
C PHE A 161 -4.11 -14.71 6.64
N PHE A 162 -3.90 -14.09 7.80
CA PHE A 162 -4.43 -14.60 9.07
C PHE A 162 -5.96 -14.57 9.12
N VAL A 163 -6.58 -13.54 8.56
CA VAL A 163 -8.05 -13.47 8.48
C VAL A 163 -8.58 -14.55 7.54
N MET A 164 -7.97 -14.74 6.37
CA MET A 164 -8.33 -15.81 5.42
C MET A 164 -8.19 -17.20 6.05
N LEU A 165 -7.06 -17.44 6.71
CA LEU A 165 -6.79 -18.71 7.39
C LEU A 165 -7.78 -18.95 8.54
N GLY A 166 -7.99 -17.91 9.38
CA GLY A 166 -8.93 -17.97 10.50
C GLY A 166 -10.37 -18.19 10.06
N ALA A 167 -10.82 -17.52 9.01
CA ALA A 167 -12.14 -17.70 8.43
C ALA A 167 -12.32 -19.12 7.85
N GLY A 168 -11.31 -19.62 7.16
CA GLY A 168 -11.31 -20.98 6.60
C GLY A 168 -11.38 -22.04 7.68
N ILE A 169 -10.61 -21.90 8.76
CA ILE A 169 -10.62 -22.82 9.90
C ILE A 169 -11.93 -22.72 10.69
N ALA A 170 -12.48 -21.52 10.88
CA ALA A 170 -13.73 -21.31 11.60
C ALA A 170 -14.93 -21.97 10.90
N ASN A 171 -14.95 -21.96 9.56
CA ASN A 171 -16.04 -22.54 8.79
C ASN A 171 -15.92 -24.07 8.61
N ASN A 172 -14.71 -24.59 8.38
CA ASN A 172 -14.49 -26.00 8.02
C ASN A 172 -13.83 -26.83 9.14
N GLY A 173 -13.43 -26.19 10.25
CA GLY A 173 -12.57 -26.79 11.26
C GLY A 173 -11.13 -26.96 10.75
N PHE A 174 -10.19 -27.19 11.68
CA PHE A 174 -8.75 -27.24 11.36
C PHE A 174 -8.43 -28.32 10.30
N PHE A 175 -8.84 -29.57 10.53
CA PHE A 175 -8.60 -30.67 9.59
C PHE A 175 -9.45 -30.54 8.31
N GLY A 176 -10.67 -30.00 8.42
CA GLY A 176 -11.56 -29.75 7.30
C GLY A 176 -11.00 -28.73 6.33
N TYR A 177 -10.35 -27.68 6.83
CA TYR A 177 -9.72 -26.65 6.02
C TYR A 177 -8.59 -27.24 5.15
N PHE A 178 -7.66 -28.00 5.74
CA PHE A 178 -6.59 -28.65 4.96
C PHE A 178 -7.12 -29.69 3.97
N LYS A 179 -8.19 -30.38 4.32
CA LYS A 179 -8.87 -31.32 3.39
C LYS A 179 -9.56 -30.57 2.25
N SER A 180 -10.11 -29.40 2.49
CA SER A 180 -10.77 -28.59 1.45
C SER A 180 -9.80 -27.96 0.45
N LEU A 181 -8.50 -27.84 0.78
CA LEU A 181 -7.48 -27.44 -0.17
C LEU A 181 -7.24 -28.50 -1.26
N ILE A 182 -7.63 -29.76 -0.99
CA ILE A 182 -7.44 -30.86 -1.93
C ILE A 182 -8.64 -30.90 -2.89
N PRO A 183 -8.46 -30.66 -4.20
CA PRO A 183 -9.54 -30.75 -5.17
C PRO A 183 -10.16 -32.15 -5.19
N THR A 184 -11.48 -32.21 -5.21
CA THR A 184 -12.21 -33.48 -5.33
C THR A 184 -12.12 -34.05 -6.75
N GLY A 185 -11.95 -35.36 -6.89
CA GLY A 185 -11.90 -36.02 -8.20
C GLY A 185 -10.49 -36.24 -8.79
N VAL A 186 -9.44 -35.95 -8.04
CA VAL A 186 -8.05 -36.15 -8.50
C VAL A 186 -7.58 -37.57 -8.19
N PRO A 187 -6.91 -38.26 -9.14
CA PRO A 187 -6.33 -39.59 -8.91
C PRO A 187 -5.31 -39.58 -7.76
N GLY A 188 -5.30 -40.63 -6.91
CA GLY A 188 -4.49 -40.65 -5.69
C GLY A 188 -2.98 -40.47 -5.89
N TRP A 189 -2.43 -40.87 -7.03
CA TRP A 189 -1.01 -40.71 -7.34
C TRP A 189 -0.63 -39.22 -7.57
N LEU A 190 -1.58 -38.40 -8.07
CA LEU A 190 -1.38 -37.00 -8.32
C LEU A 190 -1.45 -36.17 -7.02
N LEU A 191 -2.15 -36.68 -6.00
CA LEU A 191 -2.24 -36.00 -4.69
C LEU A 191 -0.88 -35.85 -4.03
N PHE A 192 0.07 -36.73 -4.27
CA PHE A 192 1.43 -36.65 -3.72
C PHE A 192 2.18 -35.36 -4.18
N ILE A 193 1.90 -34.89 -5.38
CA ILE A 193 2.48 -33.67 -5.93
C ILE A 193 1.58 -32.46 -5.61
N LEU A 194 0.27 -32.65 -5.69
CA LEU A 194 -0.69 -31.54 -5.56
C LEU A 194 -0.74 -30.96 -4.16
N VAL A 195 -0.71 -31.79 -3.12
CA VAL A 195 -0.78 -31.35 -1.72
C VAL A 195 0.39 -30.42 -1.34
N PRO A 196 1.66 -30.76 -1.61
CA PRO A 196 2.78 -29.86 -1.37
C PRO A 196 2.66 -28.54 -2.17
N VAL A 197 2.24 -28.61 -3.44
CA VAL A 197 2.08 -27.43 -4.29
C VAL A 197 1.00 -26.50 -3.74
N GLU A 198 -0.15 -27.02 -3.33
CA GLU A 198 -1.24 -26.22 -2.75
C GLU A 198 -0.83 -25.59 -1.41
N LEU A 199 -0.09 -26.34 -0.58
CA LEU A 199 0.44 -25.81 0.68
C LEU A 199 1.43 -24.66 0.43
N ILE A 200 2.34 -24.81 -0.52
CA ILE A 200 3.26 -23.73 -0.91
C ILE A 200 2.48 -22.54 -1.48
N SER A 201 1.50 -22.79 -2.33
CA SER A 201 0.63 -21.76 -2.93
C SER A 201 -0.06 -20.90 -1.87
N LEU A 202 -0.46 -21.50 -0.74
CA LEU A 202 -1.08 -20.79 0.38
C LEU A 202 -0.18 -19.67 0.94
N PHE A 203 1.14 -19.90 0.99
CA PHE A 203 2.12 -18.90 1.46
C PHE A 203 2.57 -17.97 0.35
N VAL A 204 2.66 -18.45 -0.88
CA VAL A 204 3.10 -17.66 -2.03
C VAL A 204 2.09 -16.55 -2.37
N LYS A 205 0.78 -16.79 -2.20
CA LYS A 205 -0.26 -15.80 -2.47
C LYS A 205 -0.08 -14.49 -1.68
N PRO A 206 0.01 -14.49 -0.33
CA PRO A 206 0.26 -13.26 0.45
C PRO A 206 1.61 -12.63 0.11
N PHE A 207 2.64 -13.44 -0.11
CA PHE A 207 3.95 -12.93 -0.51
C PHE A 207 3.89 -12.19 -1.86
N ALA A 208 3.23 -12.79 -2.85
CA ALA A 208 3.05 -12.16 -4.17
C ALA A 208 2.24 -10.85 -4.09
N LEU A 209 1.21 -10.80 -3.22
CA LEU A 209 0.44 -9.58 -2.96
C LEU A 209 1.31 -8.49 -2.33
N CYS A 210 2.12 -8.83 -1.32
CA CYS A 210 3.04 -7.92 -0.66
C CYS A 210 4.03 -7.31 -1.67
N VAL A 211 4.75 -8.16 -2.41
CA VAL A 211 5.76 -7.73 -3.39
C VAL A 211 5.13 -6.91 -4.51
N ARG A 212 3.95 -7.30 -5.00
CA ARG A 212 3.25 -6.58 -6.06
C ARG A 212 2.87 -5.16 -5.62
N LEU A 213 2.29 -5.02 -4.42
CA LEU A 213 1.90 -3.71 -3.88
C LEU A 213 3.13 -2.81 -3.69
N PHE A 214 4.18 -3.33 -3.08
CA PHE A 214 5.45 -2.64 -2.89
C PHE A 214 6.09 -2.22 -4.22
N SER A 215 6.27 -3.17 -5.16
CA SER A 215 6.98 -2.93 -6.41
C SER A 215 6.26 -1.95 -7.33
N ASN A 216 4.93 -2.02 -7.40
CA ASN A 216 4.17 -1.10 -8.25
C ASN A 216 4.29 0.33 -7.74
N MET A 217 4.16 0.52 -6.43
CA MET A 217 4.20 1.85 -5.83
C MET A 217 5.60 2.46 -5.87
N THR A 218 6.62 1.66 -5.51
CA THR A 218 8.01 2.13 -5.58
C THR A 218 8.46 2.33 -7.03
N GLY A 219 8.11 1.40 -7.92
CA GLY A 219 8.50 1.47 -9.34
C GLY A 219 7.92 2.67 -10.06
N GLY A 220 6.65 3.00 -9.81
CA GLY A 220 6.01 4.18 -10.40
C GLY A 220 6.64 5.48 -9.90
N HIS A 221 6.86 5.64 -8.60
CA HIS A 221 7.56 6.80 -8.05
C HIS A 221 8.97 6.97 -8.62
N VAL A 222 9.75 5.89 -8.68
CA VAL A 222 11.09 5.93 -9.30
C VAL A 222 11.00 6.37 -10.75
N ALA A 223 10.07 5.82 -11.51
CA ALA A 223 9.90 6.19 -12.92
C ALA A 223 9.58 7.68 -13.09
N ILE A 224 8.64 8.22 -12.33
CA ILE A 224 8.30 9.65 -12.35
C ILE A 224 9.51 10.52 -12.01
N LEU A 225 10.24 10.18 -10.92
CA LEU A 225 11.43 10.91 -10.49
C LEU A 225 12.55 10.86 -11.53
N VAL A 226 12.74 9.72 -12.21
CA VAL A 226 13.73 9.58 -13.28
C VAL A 226 13.39 10.49 -14.47
N PHE A 227 12.13 10.52 -14.93
CA PHE A 227 11.73 11.39 -16.03
C PHE A 227 11.85 12.87 -15.68
N LEU A 228 11.49 13.27 -14.46
CA LEU A 228 11.67 14.64 -13.99
C LEU A 228 13.14 14.99 -13.78
N GLY A 229 13.94 14.07 -13.22
CA GLY A 229 15.37 14.22 -13.02
C GLY A 229 16.14 14.37 -14.33
N LEU A 230 15.68 13.71 -15.40
CA LEU A 230 16.28 13.82 -16.75
C LEU A 230 16.23 15.27 -17.28
N ILE A 231 15.20 16.03 -16.96
CA ILE A 231 15.06 17.45 -17.32
C ILE A 231 16.18 18.26 -16.67
N VAL A 232 16.42 17.99 -15.37
CA VAL A 232 17.44 18.72 -14.59
C VAL A 232 18.85 18.38 -15.05
N ILE A 233 19.11 17.11 -15.39
CA ILE A 233 20.43 16.64 -15.82
C ILE A 233 20.78 17.13 -17.24
N LEU A 234 19.85 17.06 -18.18
CA LEU A 234 20.12 17.42 -19.58
C LEU A 234 19.89 18.91 -19.89
N GLN A 235 19.23 19.66 -19.00
CA GLN A 235 18.96 21.08 -19.11
C GLN A 235 18.47 21.52 -20.50
N SER A 236 17.70 20.66 -21.18
CA SER A 236 17.23 20.85 -22.55
C SER A 236 15.70 20.98 -22.58
N GLU A 237 15.21 22.04 -23.23
CA GLU A 237 13.77 22.27 -23.38
C GLU A 237 13.08 21.13 -24.17
N TRP A 238 13.76 20.53 -25.12
CA TRP A 238 13.25 19.40 -25.89
C TRP A 238 13.04 18.15 -25.01
N VAL A 239 13.93 17.94 -24.05
CA VAL A 239 13.79 16.85 -23.08
C VAL A 239 12.61 17.10 -22.17
N ALA A 240 12.41 18.33 -21.72
CA ALA A 240 11.25 18.68 -20.91
C ALA A 240 9.94 18.44 -21.66
N LEU A 241 9.88 18.81 -22.93
CA LEU A 241 8.70 18.60 -23.80
C LEU A 241 8.31 17.12 -23.93
N ALA A 242 9.29 16.21 -23.91
CA ALA A 242 9.04 14.77 -23.95
C ALA A 242 8.79 14.20 -22.53
N SER A 243 9.64 14.54 -21.54
CA SER A 243 9.60 13.93 -20.21
C SER A 243 8.33 14.28 -19.42
N VAL A 244 7.80 15.50 -19.54
CA VAL A 244 6.59 15.90 -18.81
C VAL A 244 5.35 15.10 -19.24
N PRO A 245 5.03 14.91 -20.53
CA PRO A 245 3.92 14.05 -20.95
C PRO A 245 4.10 12.58 -20.52
N PHE A 246 5.34 12.05 -20.57
CA PHE A 246 5.61 10.68 -20.11
C PHE A 246 5.42 10.55 -18.62
N ALA A 247 5.92 11.48 -17.82
CA ALA A 247 5.70 11.50 -16.37
C ALA A 247 4.21 11.61 -16.03
N ALA A 248 3.45 12.44 -16.75
CA ALA A 248 2.01 12.56 -16.58
C ALA A 248 1.26 11.26 -16.95
N ALA A 249 1.68 10.59 -18.03
CA ALA A 249 1.11 9.30 -18.42
C ALA A 249 1.38 8.21 -17.36
N ILE A 250 2.60 8.17 -16.80
CA ILE A 250 2.94 7.25 -15.71
C ILE A 250 2.11 7.56 -14.46
N TYR A 251 1.95 8.83 -14.11
CA TYR A 251 1.12 9.24 -12.97
C TYR A 251 -0.33 8.78 -13.12
N LEU A 252 -0.91 8.94 -14.32
CA LEU A 252 -2.26 8.44 -14.62
C LEU A 252 -2.34 6.91 -14.53
N LEU A 253 -1.31 6.23 -15.03
CA LEU A 253 -1.18 4.78 -14.90
C LEU A 253 -1.13 4.35 -13.42
N GLU A 254 -0.37 5.06 -12.57
CA GLU A 254 -0.30 4.77 -11.13
C GLU A 254 -1.64 4.94 -10.42
N VAL A 255 -2.42 5.97 -10.77
CA VAL A 255 -3.80 6.12 -10.26
C VAL A 255 -4.64 4.90 -10.63
N PHE A 256 -4.59 4.45 -11.88
CA PHE A 256 -5.31 3.27 -12.33
C PHE A 256 -4.83 2.00 -11.60
N VAL A 257 -3.52 1.81 -11.51
CA VAL A 257 -2.91 0.66 -10.81
C VAL A 257 -3.28 0.67 -9.33
N SER A 258 -3.42 1.83 -8.69
CA SER A 258 -3.86 1.94 -7.30
C SER A 258 -5.23 1.31 -7.06
N PHE A 259 -6.19 1.53 -7.97
CA PHE A 259 -7.50 0.89 -7.93
C PHE A 259 -7.40 -0.62 -8.16
N VAL A 260 -6.65 -1.04 -9.17
CA VAL A 260 -6.45 -2.47 -9.49
C VAL A 260 -5.79 -3.19 -8.32
N GLN A 261 -4.80 -2.58 -7.66
CA GLN A 261 -4.12 -3.17 -6.50
C GLN A 261 -5.04 -3.33 -5.29
N ALA A 262 -5.86 -2.31 -5.00
CA ALA A 262 -6.84 -2.42 -3.93
C ALA A 262 -7.84 -3.56 -4.22
N PHE A 263 -8.28 -3.69 -5.47
CA PHE A 263 -9.17 -4.77 -5.91
C PHE A 263 -8.53 -6.15 -5.85
N VAL A 264 -7.30 -6.31 -6.33
CA VAL A 264 -6.58 -7.61 -6.33
C VAL A 264 -6.24 -8.06 -4.91
N PHE A 265 -6.05 -7.12 -3.99
CA PHE A 265 -5.73 -7.42 -2.59
C PHE A 265 -6.98 -7.87 -1.80
N THR A 266 -8.16 -7.46 -2.24
CA THR A 266 -9.46 -7.78 -1.62
C THR A 266 -10.05 -9.07 -2.14
#